data_30ed77d1245d86bc4cac488bc24883e0
#
_entry.id   30ed77d1245d86bc4cac488bc24883e0
#
_cell.length_a   1.000
_cell.length_b   1.000
_cell.length_c   1.000
_cell.angle_alpha   90.00
_cell.angle_beta   90.00
_cell.angle_gamma   90.00
#
_symmetry.space_group_name_H-M   'P 1'
#
loop_
_entity.id
_entity.type
_entity.pdbx_description
1 polymer ?
#
loop_
_entity_poly.entity_id
_entity_poly.type
_entity_poly.pdbx_seq_one_letter_code
_entity_poly.pdbx_strand_id
1 'polypeptide(L)'
;MACPDCFRGSIHEGEPRGKVTHAYGLETYVVEPSDGQPPKGIVVVLPDAFGWTFVNVRLLADKYADMGGFKVYAPELMNGWSAPLWMLDSMKMVSSPSSGILTKIYHSLRVLRAILPVVIYNWPSRAYPKVKGFFEQLRKEEGSSLPVGAAGFCWGGKQVVLLGRGDTIDGRPLIDAGFAGHPSLLSLPSEMEALKVPVSFAIGDHDEWISVEQAGRMREIVEAKEESARGEVAVYPQTAHGFCLRADHTFEKSERQADEAAEQCVKWFTAHFKAS
;
A
#
# COMPACT_ATOMS: atom_id res chain seq x y z
N MET A 1 -12.34 11.00 11.20
CA MET A 1 -12.42 9.97 12.26
C MET A 1 -11.46 8.86 11.87
N ALA A 2 -10.70 8.29 12.82
CA ALA A 2 -9.84 7.15 12.50
C ALA A 2 -10.73 5.92 12.31
N CYS A 3 -10.60 5.23 11.18
CA CYS A 3 -11.29 3.98 10.90
C CYS A 3 -10.83 2.91 11.90
N PRO A 4 -11.73 2.22 12.62
CA PRO A 4 -11.35 1.16 13.55
C PRO A 4 -10.52 0.05 12.89
N ASP A 5 -10.82 -0.31 11.66
CA ASP A 5 -10.14 -1.38 10.93
C ASP A 5 -8.74 -0.98 10.41
N CYS A 6 -8.45 0.34 10.30
CA CYS A 6 -7.11 0.80 9.98
C CYS A 6 -6.04 0.30 10.96
N PHE A 7 -6.45 -0.14 12.16
CA PHE A 7 -5.57 -0.58 13.25
C PHE A 7 -5.93 -1.97 13.77
N ARG A 8 -6.68 -2.77 13.00
CA ARG A 8 -6.91 -4.20 13.26
C ARG A 8 -5.91 -5.04 12.49
N GLY A 9 -5.78 -6.29 12.87
CA GLY A 9 -4.96 -7.29 12.20
C GLY A 9 -3.83 -7.82 13.06
N SER A 10 -2.93 -8.57 12.44
CA SER A 10 -1.86 -9.30 13.11
C SER A 10 -0.48 -8.81 12.69
N ILE A 11 0.48 -8.93 13.59
CA ILE A 11 1.91 -8.82 13.27
C ILE A 11 2.36 -10.20 12.83
N HIS A 12 2.93 -10.30 11.63
CA HIS A 12 3.40 -11.56 11.07
C HIS A 12 4.73 -11.96 11.65
N GLU A 13 4.95 -13.24 11.82
CA GLU A 13 6.23 -13.81 12.22
C GLU A 13 7.12 -13.98 10.99
N GLY A 14 8.41 -13.72 11.14
CA GLY A 14 9.42 -13.87 10.09
C GLY A 14 10.54 -12.84 10.20
N GLU A 15 11.66 -13.16 9.58
CA GLU A 15 12.81 -12.27 9.48
C GLU A 15 12.95 -11.75 8.05
N PRO A 16 12.74 -10.44 7.82
CA PRO A 16 12.95 -9.86 6.50
C PRO A 16 14.41 -10.01 6.05
N ARG A 17 14.60 -10.51 4.82
CA ARG A 17 15.94 -10.83 4.28
C ARG A 17 16.63 -9.67 3.57
N GLY A 18 15.89 -8.61 3.24
CA GLY A 18 16.44 -7.42 2.60
C GLY A 18 17.30 -6.58 3.54
N LYS A 19 17.79 -5.47 3.05
CA LYS A 19 18.71 -4.58 3.78
C LYS A 19 18.12 -3.18 3.90
N VAL A 20 18.39 -2.53 5.02
CA VAL A 20 18.13 -1.10 5.18
C VAL A 20 19.33 -0.33 4.64
N THR A 21 19.07 0.59 3.74
CA THR A 21 20.08 1.45 3.12
C THR A 21 19.53 2.86 2.91
N HIS A 22 20.34 3.75 2.38
CA HIS A 22 19.92 5.08 1.93
C HIS A 22 19.75 5.05 0.41
N ALA A 23 18.52 5.23 -0.05
CA ALA A 23 18.21 5.25 -1.49
C ALA A 23 17.36 6.48 -1.81
N TYR A 24 17.73 7.22 -2.85
CA TYR A 24 16.99 8.40 -3.33
C TYR A 24 16.66 9.42 -2.23
N GLY A 25 17.63 9.64 -1.32
CA GLY A 25 17.52 10.59 -0.22
C GLY A 25 16.76 10.12 1.02
N LEU A 26 16.32 8.86 1.07
CA LEU A 26 15.53 8.30 2.17
C LEU A 26 16.13 7.00 2.72
N GLU A 27 15.97 6.76 4.03
CA GLU A 27 16.14 5.43 4.58
C GLU A 27 15.12 4.49 3.93
N THR A 28 15.59 3.35 3.46
CA THR A 28 14.80 2.47 2.61
C THR A 28 15.16 1.02 2.86
N TYR A 29 14.15 0.18 3.05
CA TYR A 29 14.33 -1.26 2.97
C TYR A 29 14.39 -1.66 1.50
N VAL A 30 15.43 -2.42 1.12
CA VAL A 30 15.65 -2.87 -0.26
C VAL A 30 15.86 -4.37 -0.27
N VAL A 31 15.19 -5.04 -1.21
CA VAL A 31 15.32 -6.48 -1.45
C VAL A 31 15.35 -6.78 -2.93
N GLU A 32 16.16 -7.74 -3.33
CA GLU A 32 16.26 -8.26 -4.70
C GLU A 32 15.82 -9.73 -4.75
N PRO A 33 15.50 -10.27 -5.93
CA PRO A 33 15.12 -11.67 -6.09
C PRO A 33 16.16 -12.63 -5.48
N SER A 34 15.69 -13.68 -4.80
CA SER A 34 16.57 -14.64 -4.14
C SER A 34 17.28 -15.60 -5.10
N ASP A 35 16.81 -15.69 -6.34
CA ASP A 35 17.40 -16.54 -7.40
C ASP A 35 18.66 -15.94 -8.04
N GLY A 36 19.05 -14.72 -7.65
CA GLY A 36 20.22 -14.01 -8.17
C GLY A 36 20.10 -13.55 -9.64
N GLN A 37 18.90 -13.64 -10.23
CA GLN A 37 18.67 -13.14 -11.56
C GLN A 37 18.51 -11.61 -11.59
N PRO A 38 18.85 -10.94 -12.70
CA PRO A 38 18.57 -9.52 -12.84
C PRO A 38 17.08 -9.21 -12.64
N PRO A 39 16.72 -8.12 -11.93
CA PRO A 39 15.34 -7.78 -11.69
C PRO A 39 14.58 -7.47 -12.99
N LYS A 40 13.36 -7.98 -13.10
CA LYS A 40 12.46 -7.73 -14.25
C LYS A 40 11.81 -6.35 -14.22
N GLY A 41 11.92 -5.65 -13.08
CA GLY A 41 11.38 -4.33 -12.85
C GLY A 41 11.54 -3.93 -11.40
N ILE A 42 11.11 -2.73 -11.08
CA ILE A 42 11.20 -2.14 -9.74
C ILE A 42 9.80 -1.95 -9.19
N VAL A 43 9.55 -2.40 -7.96
CA VAL A 43 8.31 -2.14 -7.24
C VAL A 43 8.62 -1.34 -5.99
N VAL A 44 7.95 -0.20 -5.81
CA VAL A 44 8.05 0.59 -4.57
C VAL A 44 6.82 0.33 -3.72
N VAL A 45 7.03 -0.22 -2.53
CA VAL A 45 5.98 -0.48 -1.55
C VAL A 45 5.75 0.77 -0.71
N LEU A 46 4.54 1.31 -0.77
CA LEU A 46 4.07 2.45 0.02
C LEU A 46 3.22 1.91 1.18
N PRO A 47 3.70 2.04 2.41
CA PRO A 47 3.11 1.36 3.56
C PRO A 47 1.74 1.92 3.95
N ASP A 48 1.08 1.25 4.86
CA ASP A 48 -0.04 1.79 5.61
C ASP A 48 0.43 2.74 6.74
N ALA A 49 -0.47 3.08 7.65
CA ALA A 49 -0.19 3.99 8.77
C ALA A 49 0.94 3.53 9.69
N PHE A 50 1.29 2.23 9.70
CA PHE A 50 2.37 1.69 10.55
C PHE A 50 3.77 1.90 9.97
N GLY A 51 3.87 2.33 8.70
CA GLY A 51 5.11 2.75 8.08
C GLY A 51 6.00 1.59 7.59
N TRP A 52 7.11 1.97 6.99
CA TRP A 52 8.06 1.09 6.31
C TRP A 52 8.86 0.14 7.25
N THR A 53 8.95 0.47 8.54
CA THR A 53 9.61 -0.37 9.55
C THR A 53 8.76 -1.52 10.03
N PHE A 54 7.46 -1.51 9.71
CA PHE A 54 6.54 -2.58 10.06
C PHE A 54 6.97 -3.89 9.38
N VAL A 55 7.17 -4.95 10.18
CA VAL A 55 7.69 -6.23 9.68
C VAL A 55 6.87 -6.80 8.53
N ASN A 56 5.54 -6.68 8.59
CA ASN A 56 4.65 -7.18 7.53
C ASN A 56 4.92 -6.52 6.17
N VAL A 57 5.23 -5.22 6.16
CA VAL A 57 5.58 -4.49 4.93
C VAL A 57 6.86 -5.05 4.31
N ARG A 58 7.86 -5.35 5.15
CA ARG A 58 9.14 -5.90 4.71
C ARG A 58 9.03 -7.34 4.23
N LEU A 59 8.25 -8.17 4.95
CA LEU A 59 7.95 -9.54 4.51
C LEU A 59 7.17 -9.56 3.19
N LEU A 60 6.23 -8.64 3.02
CA LEU A 60 5.52 -8.52 1.75
C LEU A 60 6.44 -8.05 0.61
N ALA A 61 7.39 -7.14 0.90
CA ALA A 61 8.41 -6.74 -0.06
C ALA A 61 9.28 -7.92 -0.50
N ASP A 62 9.71 -8.77 0.44
CA ASP A 62 10.44 -10.01 0.15
C ASP A 62 9.62 -10.96 -0.73
N LYS A 63 8.33 -11.12 -0.41
CA LYS A 63 7.40 -11.94 -1.19
C LYS A 63 7.26 -11.43 -2.63
N TYR A 64 7.14 -10.12 -2.84
CA TYR A 64 7.07 -9.52 -4.18
C TYR A 64 8.37 -9.70 -4.97
N ALA A 65 9.52 -9.59 -4.29
CA ALA A 65 10.80 -9.83 -4.92
C ALA A 65 10.92 -11.26 -5.45
N ASP A 66 10.53 -12.24 -4.66
CA ASP A 66 10.65 -13.65 -5.04
C ASP A 66 9.59 -14.10 -6.05
N MET A 67 8.32 -13.73 -5.83
CA MET A 67 7.24 -14.13 -6.73
C MET A 67 7.31 -13.46 -8.10
N GLY A 68 7.71 -12.18 -8.13
CA GLY A 68 7.71 -11.39 -9.37
C GLY A 68 9.06 -11.28 -10.06
N GLY A 69 10.14 -11.59 -9.36
CA GLY A 69 11.49 -11.31 -9.82
C GLY A 69 11.76 -9.80 -9.84
N PHE A 70 11.23 -9.04 -8.88
CA PHE A 70 11.35 -7.59 -8.82
C PHE A 70 12.42 -7.15 -7.82
N LYS A 71 13.07 -6.03 -8.09
CA LYS A 71 13.77 -5.27 -7.05
C LYS A 71 12.72 -4.43 -6.30
N VAL A 72 12.65 -4.57 -4.98
CA VAL A 72 11.60 -3.94 -4.19
C VAL A 72 12.19 -2.95 -3.20
N TYR A 73 11.61 -1.76 -3.17
CA TYR A 73 11.93 -0.68 -2.24
C TYR A 73 10.75 -0.41 -1.30
N ALA A 74 11.02 -0.24 -0.01
CA ALA A 74 10.05 0.29 0.95
C ALA A 74 10.68 1.48 1.70
N PRO A 75 10.52 2.71 1.18
CA PRO A 75 11.16 3.92 1.71
C PRO A 75 10.42 4.53 2.90
N GLU A 76 11.17 5.32 3.70
CA GLU A 76 10.62 6.17 4.76
C GLU A 76 9.88 7.38 4.14
N LEU A 77 8.57 7.26 3.98
CA LEU A 77 7.72 8.30 3.37
C LEU A 77 6.88 9.08 4.39
N MET A 78 6.87 8.65 5.64
CA MET A 78 5.97 9.18 6.66
C MET A 78 6.62 10.23 7.59
N ASN A 79 7.74 10.84 7.18
CA ASN A 79 8.40 11.92 7.93
C ASN A 79 8.75 11.55 9.39
N GLY A 80 9.02 10.26 9.67
CA GLY A 80 9.25 9.74 11.01
C GLY A 80 7.99 9.60 11.88
N TRP A 81 6.81 9.88 11.32
CA TRP A 81 5.52 9.84 12.04
C TRP A 81 4.65 8.67 11.55
N SER A 82 5.03 7.45 11.89
CA SER A 82 4.18 6.27 11.70
C SER A 82 3.42 5.93 12.97
N ALA A 83 2.31 5.21 12.83
CA ALA A 83 1.53 4.71 13.95
C ALA A 83 2.35 3.67 14.74
N PRO A 84 2.49 3.79 16.06
CA PRO A 84 3.20 2.80 16.84
C PRO A 84 2.41 1.48 16.92
N LEU A 85 3.11 0.34 16.86
CA LEU A 85 2.50 -0.99 16.80
C LEU A 85 1.57 -1.31 17.99
N TRP A 86 1.82 -0.74 19.18
CA TRP A 86 0.94 -0.92 20.33
C TRP A 86 -0.49 -0.42 20.08
N MET A 87 -0.72 0.37 19.01
CA MET A 87 -2.07 0.77 18.62
C MET A 87 -2.94 -0.41 18.22
N LEU A 88 -2.37 -1.48 17.64
CA LEU A 88 -3.09 -2.72 17.33
C LEU A 88 -3.75 -3.29 18.59
N ASP A 89 -2.98 -3.41 19.68
CA ASP A 89 -3.52 -3.92 20.95
C ASP A 89 -4.54 -2.97 21.58
N SER A 90 -4.28 -1.66 21.51
CA SER A 90 -5.23 -0.67 22.03
C SER A 90 -6.55 -0.71 21.27
N MET A 91 -6.53 -0.92 19.95
CA MET A 91 -7.76 -1.05 19.16
C MET A 91 -8.50 -2.36 19.47
N LYS A 92 -7.79 -3.47 19.73
CA LYS A 92 -8.40 -4.72 20.22
C LYS A 92 -9.16 -4.46 21.54
N MET A 93 -8.55 -3.71 22.47
CA MET A 93 -9.20 -3.36 23.75
C MET A 93 -10.42 -2.46 23.58
N VAL A 94 -10.38 -1.49 22.67
CA VAL A 94 -11.52 -0.61 22.36
C VAL A 94 -12.68 -1.39 21.76
N SER A 95 -12.39 -2.33 20.85
CA SER A 95 -13.40 -3.13 20.12
C SER A 95 -13.94 -4.30 20.93
N SER A 96 -13.24 -4.75 21.99
CA SER A 96 -13.62 -5.91 22.75
C SER A 96 -14.93 -5.67 23.53
N PRO A 97 -15.93 -6.54 23.42
CA PRO A 97 -17.16 -6.47 24.22
C PRO A 97 -16.90 -6.64 25.74
N SER A 98 -15.83 -7.36 26.12
CA SER A 98 -15.47 -7.64 27.51
C SER A 98 -14.74 -6.48 28.19
N SER A 99 -14.26 -5.47 27.44
CA SER A 99 -13.58 -4.31 28.02
C SER A 99 -14.54 -3.36 28.71
N GLY A 100 -14.23 -3.00 29.96
CA GLY A 100 -14.97 -2.00 30.70
C GLY A 100 -14.89 -0.61 30.07
N ILE A 101 -15.87 0.26 30.37
CA ILE A 101 -15.98 1.59 29.76
C ILE A 101 -14.72 2.46 30.01
N LEU A 102 -14.15 2.41 31.20
CA LEU A 102 -12.95 3.19 31.56
C LEU A 102 -11.73 2.71 30.72
N THR A 103 -11.58 1.40 30.52
CA THR A 103 -10.55 0.83 29.66
C THR A 103 -10.70 1.31 28.22
N LYS A 104 -11.92 1.30 27.68
CA LYS A 104 -12.20 1.81 26.34
C LYS A 104 -11.86 3.29 26.20
N ILE A 105 -12.25 4.12 27.16
CA ILE A 105 -11.92 5.55 27.17
C ILE A 105 -10.40 5.75 27.21
N TYR A 106 -9.70 5.07 28.11
CA TYR A 106 -8.23 5.16 28.20
C TYR A 106 -7.54 4.81 26.87
N HIS A 107 -7.86 3.66 26.28
CA HIS A 107 -7.25 3.23 25.02
C HIS A 107 -7.65 4.13 23.85
N SER A 108 -8.89 4.65 23.82
CA SER A 108 -9.32 5.61 22.78
C SER A 108 -8.52 6.92 22.84
N LEU A 109 -8.32 7.48 24.03
CA LEU A 109 -7.52 8.72 24.21
C LEU A 109 -6.05 8.47 23.85
N ARG A 110 -5.51 7.31 24.22
CA ARG A 110 -4.15 6.91 23.87
C ARG A 110 -3.96 6.79 22.35
N VAL A 111 -4.90 6.15 21.67
CA VAL A 111 -4.91 6.04 20.20
C VAL A 111 -5.03 7.41 19.55
N LEU A 112 -5.97 8.25 20.00
CA LEU A 112 -6.16 9.60 19.48
C LEU A 112 -4.88 10.43 19.57
N ARG A 113 -4.18 10.37 20.70
CA ARG A 113 -2.90 11.09 20.89
C ARG A 113 -1.83 10.62 19.91
N ALA A 114 -1.76 9.34 19.60
CA ALA A 114 -0.75 8.78 18.71
C ALA A 114 -1.07 9.00 17.24
N ILE A 115 -2.35 8.93 16.84
CA ILE A 115 -2.74 9.09 15.45
C ILE A 115 -2.72 10.53 14.97
N LEU A 116 -2.91 11.49 15.87
CA LEU A 116 -2.99 12.92 15.52
C LEU A 116 -1.74 13.42 14.77
N PRO A 117 -0.50 13.19 15.24
CA PRO A 117 0.69 13.56 14.47
C PRO A 117 0.80 12.81 13.13
N VAL A 118 0.43 11.52 13.08
CA VAL A 118 0.41 10.75 11.83
C VAL A 118 -0.46 11.45 10.79
N VAL A 119 -1.69 11.83 11.16
CA VAL A 119 -2.63 12.52 10.27
C VAL A 119 -2.12 13.91 9.87
N ILE A 120 -1.59 14.68 10.83
CA ILE A 120 -1.14 16.05 10.58
C ILE A 120 0.07 16.08 9.62
N TYR A 121 1.07 15.25 9.88
CA TYR A 121 2.31 15.26 9.09
C TYR A 121 2.22 14.47 7.79
N ASN A 122 1.35 13.44 7.74
CA ASN A 122 1.20 12.57 6.58
C ASN A 122 -0.14 12.73 5.87
N TRP A 123 -0.80 13.89 6.03
CA TRP A 123 -1.97 14.17 5.19
C TRP A 123 -1.57 14.01 3.71
N PRO A 124 -2.36 13.30 2.88
CA PRO A 124 -1.92 12.88 1.55
C PRO A 124 -1.28 13.99 0.69
N SER A 125 -1.87 15.18 0.67
CA SER A 125 -1.33 16.31 -0.11
C SER A 125 -0.02 16.89 0.45
N ARG A 126 0.26 16.71 1.75
CA ARG A 126 1.51 17.13 2.38
C ARG A 126 2.64 16.11 2.17
N ALA A 127 2.29 14.84 2.17
CA ALA A 127 3.26 13.75 1.98
C ALA A 127 3.61 13.53 0.50
N TYR A 128 2.68 13.81 -0.40
CA TYR A 128 2.84 13.55 -1.84
C TYR A 128 4.12 14.16 -2.46
N PRO A 129 4.55 15.39 -2.15
CA PRO A 129 5.81 15.92 -2.69
C PRO A 129 7.04 15.06 -2.36
N LYS A 130 7.10 14.47 -1.16
CA LYS A 130 8.17 13.54 -0.77
C LYS A 130 8.08 12.22 -1.54
N VAL A 131 6.87 11.66 -1.65
CA VAL A 131 6.62 10.47 -2.47
C VAL A 131 7.03 10.71 -3.91
N LYS A 132 6.55 11.79 -4.51
CA LYS A 132 6.87 12.20 -5.88
C LYS A 132 8.37 12.36 -6.08
N GLY A 133 9.06 13.06 -5.18
CA GLY A 133 10.51 13.27 -5.25
C GLY A 133 11.31 11.97 -5.22
N PHE A 134 10.89 10.96 -4.46
CA PHE A 134 11.49 9.63 -4.47
C PHE A 134 11.36 8.98 -5.85
N PHE A 135 10.15 8.97 -6.43
CA PHE A 135 9.91 8.38 -7.75
C PHE A 135 10.60 9.15 -8.89
N GLU A 136 10.73 10.48 -8.77
CA GLU A 136 11.48 11.28 -9.75
C GLU A 136 12.95 10.90 -9.79
N GLN A 137 13.60 10.71 -8.64
CA GLN A 137 15.00 10.28 -8.57
C GLN A 137 15.15 8.83 -9.05
N LEU A 138 14.30 7.93 -8.56
CA LEU A 138 14.28 6.54 -9.02
C LEU A 138 14.14 6.44 -10.55
N ARG A 139 13.22 7.22 -11.14
CA ARG A 139 12.97 7.20 -12.59
C ARG A 139 14.16 7.71 -13.41
N LYS A 140 14.90 8.68 -12.90
CA LYS A 140 16.13 9.18 -13.53
C LYS A 140 17.30 8.20 -13.48
N GLU A 141 17.34 7.36 -12.45
CA GLU A 141 18.43 6.40 -12.25
C GLU A 141 18.03 5.00 -12.75
N GLU A 142 17.76 4.05 -11.86
CA GLU A 142 17.45 2.66 -12.22
C GLU A 142 16.18 2.53 -13.07
N GLY A 143 15.17 3.35 -12.80
CA GLY A 143 13.92 3.42 -13.58
C GLY A 143 14.10 3.95 -15.01
N SER A 144 15.30 4.44 -15.38
CA SER A 144 15.60 4.80 -16.78
C SER A 144 15.64 3.57 -17.70
N SER A 145 16.05 2.42 -17.16
CA SER A 145 16.21 1.15 -17.89
C SER A 145 15.24 0.06 -17.47
N LEU A 146 14.62 0.19 -16.29
CA LEU A 146 13.66 -0.78 -15.76
C LEU A 146 12.25 -0.16 -15.62
N PRO A 147 11.20 -0.95 -15.83
CA PRO A 147 9.85 -0.51 -15.51
C PRO A 147 9.69 -0.31 -14.00
N VAL A 148 8.84 0.65 -13.61
CA VAL A 148 8.62 1.05 -12.22
C VAL A 148 7.15 0.93 -11.86
N GLY A 149 6.85 0.19 -10.81
CA GLY A 149 5.52 0.08 -10.21
C GLY A 149 5.45 0.67 -8.80
N ALA A 150 4.26 1.05 -8.40
CA ALA A 150 3.96 1.46 -7.03
C ALA A 150 2.89 0.54 -6.44
N ALA A 151 3.20 -0.16 -5.34
CA ALA A 151 2.27 -0.99 -4.58
C ALA A 151 1.95 -0.30 -3.25
N GLY A 152 0.75 0.22 -3.08
CA GLY A 152 0.39 1.01 -1.91
C GLY A 152 -0.78 0.42 -1.12
N PHE A 153 -0.73 0.58 0.21
CA PHE A 153 -1.69 -0.01 1.13
C PHE A 153 -2.27 1.06 2.05
N CYS A 154 -3.60 1.08 2.24
CA CYS A 154 -4.28 2.06 3.06
C CYS A 154 -3.89 3.50 2.64
N TRP A 155 -3.13 4.21 3.47
CA TRP A 155 -2.54 5.51 3.15
C TRP A 155 -1.66 5.47 1.89
N GLY A 156 -0.83 4.44 1.75
CA GLY A 156 0.00 4.22 0.56
C GLY A 156 -0.83 4.02 -0.71
N GLY A 157 -2.00 3.39 -0.61
CA GLY A 157 -2.94 3.24 -1.72
C GLY A 157 -3.44 4.57 -2.27
N LYS A 158 -3.66 5.56 -1.38
CA LYS A 158 -3.94 6.95 -1.79
C LYS A 158 -2.77 7.55 -2.57
N GLN A 159 -1.54 7.31 -2.14
CA GLN A 159 -0.35 7.82 -2.84
C GLN A 159 -0.20 7.20 -4.23
N VAL A 160 -0.51 5.90 -4.38
CA VAL A 160 -0.55 5.23 -5.70
C VAL A 160 -1.55 5.92 -6.64
N VAL A 161 -2.75 6.24 -6.16
CA VAL A 161 -3.76 6.96 -6.94
C VAL A 161 -3.27 8.35 -7.35
N LEU A 162 -2.54 9.05 -6.48
CA LEU A 162 -1.95 10.35 -6.82
C LEU A 162 -0.85 10.22 -7.90
N LEU A 163 0.04 9.24 -7.80
CA LEU A 163 1.05 8.91 -8.82
C LEU A 163 0.40 8.51 -10.15
N GLY A 164 -0.71 7.77 -10.07
CA GLY A 164 -1.49 7.31 -11.21
C GLY A 164 -2.13 8.43 -12.06
N ARG A 165 -2.12 9.68 -11.57
CA ARG A 165 -2.55 10.85 -12.36
C ARG A 165 -1.61 11.18 -13.52
N GLY A 166 -0.48 10.49 -13.61
CA GLY A 166 0.43 10.54 -14.74
C GLY A 166 1.39 11.72 -14.71
N ASP A 167 1.85 12.12 -13.50
CA ASP A 167 3.01 13.00 -13.39
C ASP A 167 4.20 12.41 -14.13
N THR A 168 4.94 13.23 -14.88
CA THR A 168 6.04 12.78 -15.73
C THR A 168 7.36 13.43 -15.33
N ILE A 169 8.45 12.75 -15.63
CA ILE A 169 9.80 13.29 -15.64
C ILE A 169 10.50 12.87 -16.93
N ASP A 170 11.13 13.82 -17.61
CA ASP A 170 11.79 13.61 -18.91
C ASP A 170 10.86 12.91 -19.96
N GLY A 171 9.57 13.28 -19.93
CA GLY A 171 8.53 12.74 -20.82
C GLY A 171 8.01 11.33 -20.45
N ARG A 172 8.49 10.71 -19.39
CA ARG A 172 8.05 9.38 -18.93
C ARG A 172 7.20 9.50 -17.66
N PRO A 173 6.13 8.71 -17.50
CA PRO A 173 5.37 8.63 -16.24
C PRO A 173 6.28 8.19 -15.08
N LEU A 174 5.99 8.67 -13.86
CA LEU A 174 6.73 8.27 -12.67
C LEU A 174 6.59 6.78 -12.36
N ILE A 175 5.43 6.20 -12.69
CA ILE A 175 5.16 4.77 -12.58
C ILE A 175 4.56 4.25 -13.90
N ASP A 176 4.86 3.02 -14.27
CA ASP A 176 4.27 2.35 -15.44
C ASP A 176 2.96 1.65 -15.08
N ALA A 177 2.82 1.23 -13.81
CA ALA A 177 1.58 0.66 -13.27
C ALA A 177 1.49 0.89 -11.75
N GLY A 178 0.27 0.87 -11.21
CA GLY A 178 -0.02 0.96 -9.78
C GLY A 178 -0.81 -0.24 -9.26
N PHE A 179 -0.61 -0.58 -7.99
CA PHE A 179 -1.47 -1.48 -7.22
C PHE A 179 -1.89 -0.80 -5.92
N ALA A 180 -3.18 -0.77 -5.63
CA ALA A 180 -3.72 -0.15 -4.42
C ALA A 180 -4.54 -1.17 -3.62
N GLY A 181 -3.94 -1.72 -2.56
CA GLY A 181 -4.59 -2.62 -1.60
C GLY A 181 -5.34 -1.82 -0.53
N HIS A 182 -6.63 -2.09 -0.34
CA HIS A 182 -7.49 -1.43 0.66
C HIS A 182 -7.20 0.07 0.83
N PRO A 183 -7.23 0.87 -0.26
CA PRO A 183 -6.85 2.28 -0.18
C PRO A 183 -7.81 3.08 0.69
N SER A 184 -7.29 4.11 1.38
CA SER A 184 -8.08 5.03 2.18
C SER A 184 -8.10 6.44 1.58
N LEU A 185 -8.98 7.31 2.08
CA LEU A 185 -9.01 8.74 1.75
C LEU A 185 -9.19 9.05 0.25
N LEU A 186 -9.83 8.16 -0.50
CA LEU A 186 -10.13 8.41 -1.92
C LEU A 186 -11.29 9.40 -2.08
N SER A 187 -11.18 10.26 -3.08
CA SER A 187 -12.26 11.14 -3.53
C SER A 187 -12.91 10.54 -4.77
N LEU A 188 -14.01 9.81 -4.57
CA LEU A 188 -14.72 9.14 -5.64
C LEU A 188 -15.86 10.01 -6.20
N PRO A 189 -16.16 9.98 -7.52
CA PRO A 189 -15.45 9.21 -8.57
C PRO A 189 -14.21 9.91 -9.13
N SER A 190 -14.00 11.18 -8.82
CA SER A 190 -13.08 12.09 -9.52
C SER A 190 -11.63 11.59 -9.61
N GLU A 191 -11.15 10.87 -8.60
CA GLU A 191 -9.78 10.34 -8.64
C GLU A 191 -9.63 9.15 -9.59
N MET A 192 -10.68 8.35 -9.76
CA MET A 192 -10.68 7.27 -10.75
C MET A 192 -10.71 7.83 -12.17
N GLU A 193 -11.49 8.87 -12.39
CA GLU A 193 -11.55 9.58 -13.68
C GLU A 193 -10.19 10.21 -14.04
N ALA A 194 -9.46 10.72 -13.04
CA ALA A 194 -8.17 11.38 -13.24
C ALA A 194 -6.98 10.43 -13.51
N LEU A 195 -7.14 9.13 -13.36
CA LEU A 195 -6.07 8.16 -13.62
C LEU A 195 -5.67 8.16 -15.09
N LYS A 196 -4.36 8.22 -15.35
CA LYS A 196 -3.70 8.16 -16.65
C LYS A 196 -2.73 6.99 -16.77
N VAL A 197 -2.52 6.27 -15.67
CA VAL A 197 -1.67 5.08 -15.56
C VAL A 197 -2.55 3.93 -15.10
N PRO A 198 -2.35 2.71 -15.57
CA PRO A 198 -3.13 1.55 -15.17
C PRO A 198 -2.94 1.25 -13.68
N VAL A 199 -4.04 1.11 -12.95
CA VAL A 199 -4.05 0.81 -11.50
C VAL A 199 -4.98 -0.36 -11.22
N SER A 200 -4.46 -1.36 -10.51
CA SER A 200 -5.21 -2.49 -9.98
C SER A 200 -5.59 -2.23 -8.52
N PHE A 201 -6.83 -2.52 -8.16
CA PHE A 201 -7.36 -2.30 -6.81
C PHE A 201 -7.79 -3.62 -6.17
N ALA A 202 -7.41 -3.82 -4.90
CA ALA A 202 -7.86 -4.91 -4.06
C ALA A 202 -8.66 -4.35 -2.88
N ILE A 203 -9.97 -4.57 -2.86
CA ILE A 203 -10.91 -4.00 -1.89
C ILE A 203 -11.57 -5.11 -1.07
N GLY A 204 -11.69 -4.94 0.24
CA GLY A 204 -12.49 -5.85 1.07
C GLY A 204 -13.99 -5.54 0.96
N ASP A 205 -14.85 -6.57 0.99
CA ASP A 205 -16.30 -6.35 0.95
C ASP A 205 -16.86 -5.77 2.27
N HIS A 206 -16.09 -5.84 3.35
CA HIS A 206 -16.39 -5.21 4.64
C HIS A 206 -15.47 -4.01 4.93
N ASP A 207 -14.86 -3.40 3.90
CA ASP A 207 -14.00 -2.23 4.06
C ASP A 207 -14.85 -1.00 4.46
N GLU A 208 -14.45 -0.31 5.54
CA GLU A 208 -15.16 0.88 6.03
C GLU A 208 -14.87 2.15 5.19
N TRP A 209 -13.83 2.15 4.36
CA TRP A 209 -13.47 3.29 3.50
C TRP A 209 -14.13 3.23 2.13
N ILE A 210 -14.32 2.02 1.59
CA ILE A 210 -14.86 1.81 0.26
C ILE A 210 -15.91 0.72 0.31
N SER A 211 -17.18 1.09 0.15
CA SER A 211 -18.26 0.12 0.09
C SER A 211 -18.22 -0.70 -1.21
N VAL A 212 -18.89 -1.85 -1.22
CA VAL A 212 -19.02 -2.70 -2.42
C VAL A 212 -19.63 -1.92 -3.59
N GLU A 213 -20.61 -1.05 -3.33
CA GLU A 213 -21.20 -0.18 -4.35
C GLU A 213 -20.19 0.78 -4.93
N GLN A 214 -19.39 1.44 -4.07
CA GLN A 214 -18.32 2.33 -4.51
C GLN A 214 -17.24 1.57 -5.30
N ALA A 215 -16.87 0.36 -4.88
CA ALA A 215 -15.95 -0.50 -5.62
C ALA A 215 -16.51 -0.87 -7.01
N GLY A 216 -17.80 -1.13 -7.12
CA GLY A 216 -18.48 -1.34 -8.40
C GLY A 216 -18.36 -0.12 -9.33
N ARG A 217 -18.62 1.08 -8.80
CA ARG A 217 -18.45 2.34 -9.57
C ARG A 217 -17.01 2.60 -9.96
N MET A 218 -16.05 2.32 -9.07
CA MET A 218 -14.62 2.40 -9.40
C MET A 218 -14.29 1.49 -10.58
N ARG A 219 -14.76 0.24 -10.55
CA ARG A 219 -14.57 -0.76 -11.61
C ARG A 219 -15.07 -0.24 -12.95
N GLU A 220 -16.31 0.23 -13.02
CA GLU A 220 -16.91 0.77 -14.24
C GLU A 220 -16.04 1.88 -14.86
N ILE A 221 -15.49 2.77 -14.04
CA ILE A 221 -14.68 3.88 -14.52
C ILE A 221 -13.30 3.41 -15.00
N VAL A 222 -12.59 2.59 -14.19
CA VAL A 222 -11.19 2.24 -14.53
C VAL A 222 -11.10 1.22 -15.66
N GLU A 223 -12.06 0.29 -15.77
CA GLU A 223 -12.12 -0.70 -16.86
C GLU A 223 -12.56 -0.08 -18.20
N ALA A 224 -13.31 1.02 -18.17
CA ALA A 224 -13.73 1.74 -19.38
C ALA A 224 -12.65 2.65 -19.98
N LYS A 225 -11.48 2.78 -19.32
CA LYS A 225 -10.38 3.62 -19.82
C LYS A 225 -9.70 3.00 -21.04
N GLU A 226 -8.98 3.85 -21.78
CA GLU A 226 -8.08 3.41 -22.85
C GLU A 226 -7.06 2.40 -22.32
N GLU A 227 -6.58 1.49 -23.17
CA GLU A 227 -5.69 0.39 -22.79
C GLU A 227 -4.47 0.83 -21.98
N SER A 228 -3.89 1.98 -22.30
CA SER A 228 -2.72 2.57 -21.60
C SER A 228 -3.00 3.01 -20.16
N ALA A 229 -4.27 3.16 -19.77
CA ALA A 229 -4.69 3.60 -18.44
C ALA A 229 -5.77 2.68 -17.83
N ARG A 230 -6.08 1.56 -18.52
CA ARG A 230 -7.11 0.64 -18.08
C ARG A 230 -6.68 -0.07 -16.80
N GLY A 231 -7.50 0.06 -15.77
CA GLY A 231 -7.31 -0.58 -14.47
C GLY A 231 -8.26 -1.75 -14.24
N GLU A 232 -8.18 -2.32 -13.05
CA GLU A 232 -9.09 -3.36 -12.58
C GLU A 232 -9.46 -3.14 -11.11
N VAL A 233 -10.58 -3.70 -10.67
CA VAL A 233 -11.00 -3.72 -9.26
C VAL A 233 -11.42 -5.13 -8.87
N ALA A 234 -10.69 -5.75 -7.95
CA ALA A 234 -11.08 -6.99 -7.31
C ALA A 234 -11.69 -6.72 -5.93
N VAL A 235 -12.81 -7.39 -5.63
CA VAL A 235 -13.45 -7.32 -4.31
C VAL A 235 -13.28 -8.67 -3.64
N TYR A 236 -12.68 -8.66 -2.46
CA TYR A 236 -12.35 -9.85 -1.68
C TYR A 236 -13.42 -10.10 -0.62
N PRO A 237 -14.07 -11.28 -0.65
CA PRO A 237 -15.18 -11.56 0.25
C PRO A 237 -14.73 -11.81 1.68
N GLN A 238 -15.50 -11.31 2.65
CA GLN A 238 -15.26 -11.46 4.09
C GLN A 238 -13.92 -10.88 4.56
N THR A 239 -13.46 -9.82 3.90
CA THR A 239 -12.27 -9.08 4.29
C THR A 239 -12.61 -7.65 4.66
N ALA A 240 -11.94 -7.15 5.68
CA ALA A 240 -12.03 -5.77 6.13
C ALA A 240 -10.81 -4.96 5.71
N HIS A 241 -10.80 -3.68 6.03
CA HIS A 241 -9.66 -2.80 5.77
C HIS A 241 -8.37 -3.34 6.42
N GLY A 242 -7.28 -3.32 5.66
CA GLY A 242 -5.97 -3.81 6.14
C GLY A 242 -5.62 -5.24 5.75
N PHE A 243 -6.53 -6.00 5.15
CA PHE A 243 -6.35 -7.43 4.89
C PHE A 243 -5.09 -7.79 4.08
N CYS A 244 -4.67 -6.95 3.13
CA CYS A 244 -3.49 -7.24 2.31
C CYS A 244 -2.17 -7.24 3.10
N LEU A 245 -2.11 -6.49 4.21
CA LEU A 245 -0.88 -6.35 5.02
C LEU A 245 -0.97 -7.00 6.39
N ARG A 246 -2.16 -7.06 6.96
CA ARG A 246 -2.36 -7.43 8.37
C ARG A 246 -3.38 -8.56 8.52
N ALA A 247 -3.42 -9.47 7.54
CA ALA A 247 -4.26 -10.66 7.63
C ALA A 247 -4.04 -11.37 8.98
N ASP A 248 -5.11 -11.87 9.54
CA ASP A 248 -5.04 -12.67 10.76
C ASP A 248 -4.72 -14.13 10.38
N HIS A 249 -3.48 -14.54 10.58
CA HIS A 249 -3.00 -15.89 10.28
C HIS A 249 -3.65 -16.99 11.12
N THR A 250 -4.39 -16.64 12.17
CA THR A 250 -5.20 -17.62 12.90
C THR A 250 -6.45 -18.06 12.14
N PHE A 251 -6.80 -17.33 11.06
CA PHE A 251 -7.91 -17.63 10.17
C PHE A 251 -7.38 -17.92 8.77
N GLU A 252 -7.29 -19.20 8.40
CA GLU A 252 -6.82 -19.69 7.09
C GLU A 252 -7.42 -18.91 5.90
N LYS A 253 -8.70 -18.52 5.99
CA LYS A 253 -9.36 -17.78 4.94
C LYS A 253 -8.82 -16.35 4.79
N SER A 254 -8.47 -15.70 5.89
CA SER A 254 -7.90 -14.34 5.87
C SER A 254 -6.50 -14.34 5.25
N GLU A 255 -5.69 -15.33 5.60
CA GLU A 255 -4.36 -15.52 5.04
C GLU A 255 -4.43 -15.78 3.53
N ARG A 256 -5.29 -16.72 3.11
CA ARG A 256 -5.48 -17.02 1.69
C ARG A 256 -5.85 -15.79 0.87
N GLN A 257 -6.74 -14.94 1.36
CA GLN A 257 -7.16 -13.73 0.64
C GLN A 257 -6.05 -12.67 0.56
N ALA A 258 -5.21 -12.57 1.58
CA ALA A 258 -4.01 -11.74 1.52
C ALA A 258 -3.01 -12.27 0.49
N ASP A 259 -2.86 -13.59 0.41
CA ASP A 259 -2.02 -14.24 -0.59
C ASP A 259 -2.55 -14.05 -2.01
N GLU A 260 -3.85 -14.21 -2.22
CA GLU A 260 -4.51 -13.94 -3.51
C GLU A 260 -4.34 -12.48 -3.94
N ALA A 261 -4.42 -11.52 -3.00
CA ALA A 261 -4.17 -10.10 -3.29
C ALA A 261 -2.69 -9.83 -3.63
N ALA A 262 -1.76 -10.53 -2.97
CA ALA A 262 -0.34 -10.45 -3.31
C ALA A 262 -0.07 -11.03 -4.70
N GLU A 263 -0.70 -12.15 -5.06
CA GLU A 263 -0.64 -12.70 -6.41
C GLU A 263 -1.23 -11.76 -7.46
N GLN A 264 -2.37 -11.12 -7.17
CA GLN A 264 -2.96 -10.10 -8.04
C GLN A 264 -1.94 -8.99 -8.32
N CYS A 265 -1.30 -8.46 -7.28
CA CYS A 265 -0.28 -7.42 -7.40
C CYS A 265 0.88 -7.85 -8.32
N VAL A 266 1.43 -9.05 -8.08
CA VAL A 266 2.55 -9.58 -8.89
C VAL A 266 2.14 -9.84 -10.34
N LYS A 267 0.98 -10.45 -10.57
CA LYS A 267 0.42 -10.68 -11.92
C LYS A 267 0.21 -9.35 -12.65
N TRP A 268 -0.32 -8.35 -11.94
CA TRP A 268 -0.55 -7.01 -12.48
C TRP A 268 0.75 -6.37 -12.99
N PHE A 269 1.77 -6.29 -12.15
CA PHE A 269 3.05 -5.72 -12.56
C PHE A 269 3.72 -6.53 -13.66
N THR A 270 3.68 -7.86 -13.59
CA THR A 270 4.25 -8.72 -14.64
C THR A 270 3.59 -8.46 -16.01
N ALA A 271 2.29 -8.21 -16.03
CA ALA A 271 1.56 -7.92 -17.26
C ALA A 271 1.87 -6.52 -17.84
N HIS A 272 2.20 -5.55 -16.96
CA HIS A 272 2.42 -4.15 -17.36
C HIS A 272 3.90 -3.77 -17.47
N PHE A 273 4.81 -4.56 -16.93
CA PHE A 273 6.25 -4.36 -17.07
C PHE A 273 6.72 -4.88 -18.42
N LYS A 274 6.56 -4.05 -19.45
CA LYS A 274 7.08 -4.35 -20.79
C LYS A 274 8.57 -4.05 -20.80
N ALA A 275 9.37 -4.95 -21.34
CA ALA A 275 10.77 -4.68 -21.61
C ALA A 275 10.86 -3.46 -22.55
N SER A 276 11.66 -2.47 -22.15
CA SER A 276 11.94 -1.25 -22.93
C SER A 276 12.80 -1.57 -24.13
#